data_3462650ee680c83ed187285587481dc7
#
_entry.id   3462650ee680c83ed187285587481dc7
#
_cell.length_a   1.000
_cell.length_b   1.000
_cell.length_c   1.000
_cell.angle_alpha   90.00
_cell.angle_beta   90.00
_cell.angle_gamma   90.00
#
_symmetry.space_group_name_H-M   'P 1'
#
loop_
_entity.id
_entity.type
_entity.pdbx_description
1 polymer ?
#
loop_
_entity_poly.entity_id
_entity_poly.type
_entity_poly.pdbx_seq_one_letter_code
_entity_poly.pdbx_strand_id
1 'polypeptide(L)'
;MPGPMTLTGRYVTLAPLGAADVPALDAANRVSDAIWDYLPYGPFPDRAAYAAWVASVANRPDPRFYTLTPAGAEGPMGVASLMRVFPEHGTIEVGHICLAPALQRTRAASEMIYLFADWVFTAGYRRFERKSGAPNPPSPRGGQRVRLALPR
;
A
#
# COMPACT_ATOMS: atom_id res chain seq x y z
N MET A 1 -6.17 -14.84 -6.42
CA MET A 1 -5.29 -13.68 -6.71
C MET A 1 -6.05 -12.39 -6.60
N PRO A 2 -5.48 -11.37 -5.96
CA PRO A 2 -6.12 -10.06 -5.95
C PRO A 2 -6.17 -9.48 -7.36
N GLY A 3 -7.30 -8.88 -7.69
CA GLY A 3 -7.50 -8.22 -8.97
C GLY A 3 -7.72 -6.73 -8.80
N PRO A 4 -8.02 -6.02 -9.90
CA PRO A 4 -8.40 -4.63 -9.81
C PRO A 4 -9.73 -4.53 -9.07
N MET A 5 -9.69 -3.96 -7.88
CA MET A 5 -10.87 -3.84 -7.02
C MET A 5 -10.82 -2.53 -6.27
N THR A 6 -11.98 -2.06 -5.84
CA THR A 6 -12.10 -0.86 -5.02
C THR A 6 -12.68 -1.26 -3.67
N LEU A 7 -11.96 -0.91 -2.61
CA LEU A 7 -12.39 -1.16 -1.24
C LEU A 7 -12.67 0.18 -0.58
N THR A 8 -13.90 0.40 -0.17
CA THR A 8 -14.32 1.67 0.40
C THR A 8 -14.56 1.52 1.89
N GLY A 9 -13.82 2.29 2.68
CA GLY A 9 -13.99 2.36 4.11
C GLY A 9 -14.56 3.69 4.55
N ARG A 10 -14.54 3.92 5.84
CA ARG A 10 -15.03 5.16 6.44
C ARG A 10 -14.03 6.30 6.23
N TYR A 11 -12.74 6.02 6.31
CA TYR A 11 -11.67 7.01 6.29
C TYR A 11 -10.81 6.97 5.04
N VAL A 12 -10.88 5.88 4.28
CA VAL A 12 -10.02 5.70 3.10
C VAL A 12 -10.73 4.85 2.05
N THR A 13 -10.40 5.13 0.80
CA THR A 13 -10.78 4.27 -0.34
C THR A 13 -9.51 3.73 -0.97
N LEU A 14 -9.48 2.44 -1.23
CA LEU A 14 -8.41 1.75 -1.94
C LEU A 14 -8.89 1.45 -3.35
N ALA A 15 -8.09 1.81 -4.34
CA ALA A 15 -8.43 1.58 -5.75
C ALA A 15 -7.17 1.19 -6.52
N PRO A 16 -7.30 0.54 -7.69
CA PRO A 16 -6.13 0.16 -8.47
C PRO A 16 -5.28 1.36 -8.85
N LEU A 17 -3.95 1.21 -8.74
CA LEU A 17 -3.01 2.24 -9.15
C LEU A 17 -2.99 2.34 -10.69
N GLY A 18 -3.03 3.56 -11.20
CA GLY A 18 -2.96 3.80 -12.63
C GLY A 18 -2.34 5.15 -12.95
N ALA A 19 -2.13 5.40 -14.25
CA ALA A 19 -1.49 6.62 -14.72
C ALA A 19 -2.22 7.89 -14.29
N ALA A 20 -3.53 7.84 -14.15
CA ALA A 20 -4.33 9.00 -13.74
C ALA A 20 -4.01 9.45 -12.31
N ASP A 21 -3.41 8.58 -11.51
CA ASP A 21 -3.09 8.88 -10.11
C ASP A 21 -1.77 9.63 -9.94
N VAL A 22 -0.95 9.68 -10.99
CA VAL A 22 0.40 10.24 -10.91
C VAL A 22 0.44 11.68 -10.44
N PRO A 23 -0.36 12.61 -10.99
CA PRO A 23 -0.27 14.01 -10.56
C PRO A 23 -0.50 14.20 -9.05
N ALA A 24 -1.54 13.58 -8.51
CA ALA A 24 -1.87 13.72 -7.10
C ALA A 24 -0.82 13.05 -6.21
N LEU A 25 -0.39 11.85 -6.57
CA LEU A 25 0.62 11.11 -5.79
C LEU A 25 1.97 11.81 -5.83
N ASP A 26 2.40 12.29 -7.00
CA ASP A 26 3.66 13.01 -7.12
C ASP A 26 3.66 14.25 -6.24
N ALA A 27 2.59 15.03 -6.29
CA ALA A 27 2.47 16.22 -5.46
C ALA A 27 2.50 15.89 -3.96
N ALA A 28 1.77 14.86 -3.54
CA ALA A 28 1.72 14.45 -2.15
C ALA A 28 3.07 13.92 -1.65
N ASN A 29 3.79 13.19 -2.51
CA ASN A 29 5.06 12.56 -2.15
C ASN A 29 6.22 13.55 -2.07
N ARG A 30 6.15 14.68 -2.76
CA ARG A 30 7.24 15.66 -2.79
C ARG A 30 7.45 16.38 -1.47
N VAL A 31 6.55 16.23 -0.52
CA VAL A 31 6.68 16.86 0.78
C VAL A 31 7.90 16.34 1.57
N SER A 32 8.26 15.08 1.38
CA SER A 32 9.41 14.49 2.08
C SER A 32 9.97 13.31 1.32
N ASP A 33 11.28 13.30 1.09
CA ASP A 33 11.96 12.16 0.49
C ASP A 33 12.12 10.99 1.47
N ALA A 34 11.91 11.21 2.76
CA ALA A 34 12.03 10.17 3.77
C ALA A 34 11.01 9.04 3.56
N ILE A 35 9.92 9.29 2.86
CA ILE A 35 8.92 8.26 2.58
C ILE A 35 9.49 7.10 1.75
N TRP A 36 10.61 7.32 1.05
CA TRP A 36 11.24 6.33 0.19
C TRP A 36 12.34 5.52 0.87
N ASP A 37 12.72 5.89 2.11
CA ASP A 37 13.92 5.38 2.76
C ASP A 37 14.01 3.86 2.83
N TYR A 38 12.90 3.17 2.98
CA TYR A 38 12.89 1.72 3.14
C TYR A 38 12.27 0.99 1.96
N LEU A 39 12.15 1.67 0.85
CA LEU A 39 11.62 1.09 -0.38
C LEU A 39 12.77 0.84 -1.37
N PRO A 40 12.64 -0.18 -2.21
CA PRO A 40 13.70 -0.50 -3.20
C PRO A 40 13.73 0.46 -4.38
N TYR A 41 12.95 1.52 -4.35
CA TYR A 41 12.83 2.51 -5.41
C TYR A 41 12.55 3.89 -4.81
N GLY A 42 12.71 4.93 -5.64
CA GLY A 42 12.54 6.31 -5.21
C GLY A 42 13.70 6.83 -4.39
N PRO A 43 13.72 8.11 -4.06
CA PRO A 43 12.82 9.12 -4.61
C PRO A 43 13.00 9.29 -6.11
N PHE A 44 11.97 9.81 -6.77
CA PHE A 44 12.01 10.05 -8.20
C PHE A 44 12.38 11.50 -8.49
N PRO A 45 13.26 11.75 -9.48
CA PRO A 45 13.74 13.11 -9.73
C PRO A 45 12.66 14.05 -10.26
N ASP A 46 11.68 13.52 -10.99
CA ASP A 46 10.59 14.31 -11.54
C ASP A 46 9.34 13.47 -11.73
N ARG A 47 8.27 14.14 -12.15
CA ARG A 47 6.99 13.46 -12.37
C ARG A 47 7.07 12.42 -13.49
N ALA A 48 7.85 12.68 -14.53
CA ALA A 48 7.98 11.74 -15.64
C ALA A 48 8.60 10.42 -15.18
N ALA A 49 9.62 10.48 -14.31
CA ALA A 49 10.23 9.28 -13.75
C ALA A 49 9.25 8.50 -12.88
N TYR A 50 8.47 9.20 -12.08
CA TYR A 50 7.44 8.55 -11.27
C TYR A 50 6.35 7.92 -12.14
N ALA A 51 5.92 8.62 -13.19
CA ALA A 51 4.94 8.09 -14.13
C ALA A 51 5.45 6.81 -14.83
N ALA A 52 6.73 6.78 -15.18
CA ALA A 52 7.33 5.59 -15.78
C ALA A 52 7.32 4.41 -14.81
N TRP A 53 7.62 4.64 -13.53
CA TRP A 53 7.54 3.60 -12.52
C TRP A 53 6.11 3.09 -12.36
N VAL A 54 5.13 3.99 -12.26
CA VAL A 54 3.72 3.60 -12.14
C VAL A 54 3.30 2.74 -13.32
N ALA A 55 3.67 3.16 -14.54
CA ALA A 55 3.35 2.38 -15.73
C ALA A 55 3.95 0.97 -15.68
N SER A 56 5.13 0.83 -15.06
CA SER A 56 5.80 -0.46 -14.96
C SER A 56 5.16 -1.42 -13.98
N VAL A 57 4.43 -0.90 -12.98
CA VAL A 57 3.85 -1.73 -11.91
C VAL A 57 2.33 -1.82 -11.96
N ALA A 58 1.67 -0.88 -12.66
CA ALA A 58 0.22 -0.95 -12.83
C ALA A 58 -0.15 -2.23 -13.58
N ASN A 59 -1.24 -2.85 -13.18
CA ASN A 59 -1.75 -4.08 -13.80
C ASN A 59 -0.91 -5.34 -13.57
N ARG A 60 0.13 -5.28 -12.76
CA ARG A 60 0.84 -6.50 -12.39
C ARG A 60 -0.03 -7.32 -11.42
N PRO A 61 -0.06 -8.65 -11.58
CA PRO A 61 -0.82 -9.49 -10.66
C PRO A 61 -0.17 -9.60 -9.28
N ASP A 62 1.17 -9.50 -9.20
CA ASP A 62 1.89 -9.64 -7.94
C ASP A 62 3.28 -8.98 -8.07
N PRO A 63 3.58 -7.91 -7.36
CA PRO A 63 2.67 -7.21 -6.43
C PRO A 63 1.56 -6.44 -7.16
N ARG A 64 0.39 -6.44 -6.55
CA ARG A 64 -0.77 -5.68 -7.05
C ARG A 64 -0.86 -4.39 -6.25
N PHE A 65 -0.72 -3.26 -6.92
CA PHE A 65 -0.69 -1.95 -6.27
C PHE A 65 -2.06 -1.29 -6.22
N TYR A 66 -2.31 -0.62 -5.11
CA TYR A 66 -3.53 0.14 -4.87
C TYR A 66 -3.18 1.53 -4.36
N THR A 67 -4.02 2.50 -4.71
CA THR A 67 -3.92 3.85 -4.15
C THR A 67 -4.75 3.97 -2.90
N LEU A 68 -4.35 4.89 -2.02
CA LEU A 68 -5.10 5.26 -0.82
C LEU A 68 -5.55 6.70 -0.96
N THR A 69 -6.87 6.90 -1.00
CA THR A 69 -7.47 8.22 -1.03
C THR A 69 -8.22 8.44 0.27
N PRO A 70 -7.74 9.34 1.14
CA PRO A 70 -8.47 9.65 2.38
C PRO A 70 -9.83 10.26 2.10
N ALA A 71 -10.78 10.01 2.97
CA ALA A 71 -12.11 10.61 2.85
C ALA A 71 -11.99 12.13 2.81
N GLY A 72 -12.65 12.76 1.84
CA GLY A 72 -12.61 14.20 1.65
C GLY A 72 -11.41 14.72 0.88
N ALA A 73 -10.43 13.90 0.56
CA ALA A 73 -9.29 14.32 -0.25
C ALA A 73 -9.65 14.33 -1.74
N GLU A 74 -8.98 15.20 -2.48
CA GLU A 74 -9.22 15.32 -3.92
C GLU A 74 -8.58 14.22 -4.73
N GLY A 75 -7.57 13.55 -4.17
CA GLY A 75 -6.87 12.49 -4.85
C GLY A 75 -6.09 11.61 -3.89
N PRO A 76 -5.43 10.57 -4.42
CA PRO A 76 -4.69 9.64 -3.58
C PRO A 76 -3.47 10.29 -2.93
N MET A 77 -3.15 9.83 -1.73
CA MET A 77 -2.02 10.31 -0.95
C MET A 77 -1.11 9.17 -0.51
N GLY A 78 -1.32 7.99 -1.03
CA GLY A 78 -0.49 6.85 -0.69
C GLY A 78 -0.71 5.68 -1.61
N VAL A 79 0.21 4.73 -1.52
CA VAL A 79 0.22 3.50 -2.32
C VAL A 79 0.56 2.34 -1.39
N ALA A 80 -0.06 1.20 -1.63
CA ALA A 80 0.27 -0.04 -0.95
C ALA A 80 0.04 -1.20 -1.91
N SER A 81 0.62 -2.35 -1.62
CA SER A 81 0.41 -3.51 -2.48
C SER A 81 0.04 -4.75 -1.69
N LEU A 82 -0.67 -5.65 -2.36
CA LEU A 82 -0.79 -7.04 -1.96
C LEU A 82 0.23 -7.82 -2.77
N MET A 83 1.09 -8.54 -2.09
CA MET A 83 2.26 -9.18 -2.69
C MET A 83 2.52 -10.54 -2.08
N ARG A 84 3.43 -11.28 -2.71
CA ARG A 84 3.76 -12.65 -2.29
C ARG A 84 2.50 -13.47 -2.09
N VAL A 85 1.70 -13.47 -3.16
CA VAL A 85 0.39 -14.10 -3.14
C VAL A 85 0.55 -15.58 -3.50
N PHE A 86 0.27 -16.45 -2.53
CA PHE A 86 0.35 -17.89 -2.70
C PHE A 86 -1.00 -18.51 -2.34
N PRO A 87 -1.98 -18.49 -3.27
CA PRO A 87 -3.32 -19.02 -2.99
C PRO A 87 -3.30 -20.48 -2.53
N GLU A 88 -2.39 -21.28 -3.09
CA GLU A 88 -2.25 -22.69 -2.74
C GLU A 88 -1.79 -22.89 -1.29
N HIS A 89 -1.12 -21.91 -0.71
CA HIS A 89 -0.71 -21.95 0.69
C HIS A 89 -1.60 -21.12 1.58
N GLY A 90 -2.55 -20.38 1.01
CA GLY A 90 -3.43 -19.49 1.74
C GLY A 90 -2.73 -18.29 2.35
N THR A 91 -1.62 -17.84 1.74
CA THR A 91 -0.83 -16.72 2.27
C THR A 91 -0.80 -15.53 1.32
N ILE A 92 -0.80 -14.34 1.89
CA ILE A 92 -0.70 -13.09 1.17
C ILE A 92 -0.08 -12.05 2.10
N GLU A 93 0.69 -11.13 1.54
CA GLU A 93 1.40 -10.11 2.30
C GLU A 93 1.01 -8.72 1.82
N VAL A 94 0.87 -7.77 2.76
CA VAL A 94 0.79 -6.36 2.41
C VAL A 94 2.20 -5.77 2.49
N GLY A 95 2.56 -4.99 1.48
CA GLY A 95 3.89 -4.39 1.43
C GLY A 95 3.95 -3.23 0.48
N HIS A 96 5.18 -2.75 0.22
CA HIS A 96 5.42 -1.57 -0.62
C HIS A 96 4.53 -0.40 -0.21
N ILE A 97 4.40 -0.20 1.12
CA ILE A 97 3.55 0.86 1.65
C ILE A 97 4.33 2.17 1.59
N CYS A 98 3.82 3.12 0.82
CA CYS A 98 4.41 4.43 0.66
C CYS A 98 3.33 5.47 0.88
N LEU A 99 3.34 6.12 2.03
CA LEU A 99 2.33 7.10 2.43
C LEU A 99 2.94 8.49 2.47
N ALA A 100 2.26 9.45 1.84
CA ALA A 100 2.64 10.85 1.99
C ALA A 100 2.58 11.23 3.47
N PRO A 101 3.38 12.21 3.92
CA PRO A 101 3.41 12.56 5.34
C PRO A 101 2.04 12.89 5.93
N ALA A 102 1.18 13.54 5.16
CA ALA A 102 -0.17 13.88 5.62
C ALA A 102 -1.05 12.66 5.90
N LEU A 103 -0.73 11.51 5.29
CA LEU A 103 -1.49 10.28 5.46
C LEU A 103 -0.94 9.41 6.59
N GLN A 104 0.33 9.58 6.94
CA GLN A 104 0.98 8.77 7.96
C GLN A 104 0.32 8.97 9.31
N ARG A 105 0.17 7.87 10.07
CA ARG A 105 -0.38 7.87 11.43
C ARG A 105 -1.82 8.38 11.51
N THR A 106 -2.58 8.25 10.44
CA THR A 106 -3.98 8.63 10.43
C THR A 106 -4.87 7.41 10.54
N ARG A 107 -6.15 7.66 10.82
CA ARG A 107 -7.16 6.59 10.79
C ARG A 107 -7.30 5.98 9.42
N ALA A 108 -7.10 6.78 8.37
CA ALA A 108 -7.12 6.29 6.99
C ALA A 108 -6.03 5.23 6.77
N ALA A 109 -4.83 5.48 7.28
CA ALA A 109 -3.73 4.52 7.14
C ALA A 109 -4.01 3.22 7.90
N SER A 110 -4.60 3.33 9.10
CA SER A 110 -4.97 2.14 9.88
C SER A 110 -6.10 1.37 9.22
N GLU A 111 -7.07 2.07 8.65
CA GLU A 111 -8.19 1.43 7.99
C GLU A 111 -7.77 0.68 6.73
N MET A 112 -6.72 1.14 6.05
CA MET A 112 -6.15 0.42 4.91
C MET A 112 -5.84 -1.03 5.28
N ILE A 113 -5.17 -1.24 6.40
CA ILE A 113 -4.82 -2.59 6.86
C ILE A 113 -6.10 -3.40 7.13
N TYR A 114 -7.09 -2.78 7.77
CA TYR A 114 -8.36 -3.45 8.03
C TYR A 114 -9.08 -3.85 6.73
N LEU A 115 -9.13 -2.96 5.76
CA LEU A 115 -9.80 -3.24 4.50
C LEU A 115 -9.11 -4.37 3.74
N PHE A 116 -7.78 -4.37 3.71
CA PHE A 116 -7.04 -5.48 3.09
C PHE A 116 -7.27 -6.78 3.85
N ALA A 117 -7.23 -6.75 5.18
CA ALA A 117 -7.44 -7.95 5.98
C ALA A 117 -8.84 -8.52 5.74
N ASP A 118 -9.85 -7.68 5.73
CA ASP A 118 -11.22 -8.10 5.47
C ASP A 118 -11.34 -8.79 4.11
N TRP A 119 -10.80 -8.16 3.07
CA TRP A 119 -10.81 -8.76 1.74
C TRP A 119 -10.06 -10.08 1.70
N VAL A 120 -8.87 -10.11 2.28
CA VAL A 120 -7.98 -11.27 2.26
C VAL A 120 -8.66 -12.48 2.90
N PHE A 121 -9.23 -12.32 4.08
CA PHE A 121 -9.85 -13.45 4.77
C PHE A 121 -11.18 -13.83 4.15
N THR A 122 -11.94 -12.87 3.63
CA THR A 122 -13.17 -13.16 2.90
C THR A 122 -12.89 -13.93 1.61
N ALA A 123 -11.77 -13.65 0.96
CA ALA A 123 -11.35 -14.35 -0.25
C ALA A 123 -10.83 -15.77 0.03
N GLY A 124 -10.66 -16.15 1.30
CA GLY A 124 -10.28 -17.50 1.67
C GLY A 124 -8.83 -17.69 2.07
N TYR A 125 -8.04 -16.64 2.09
CA TYR A 125 -6.66 -16.75 2.57
C TYR A 125 -6.66 -16.98 4.09
N ARG A 126 -5.67 -17.71 4.56
CA ARG A 126 -5.55 -18.05 5.99
C ARG A 126 -4.59 -17.15 6.73
N ARG A 127 -3.63 -16.58 6.01
CA ARG A 127 -2.58 -15.75 6.58
C ARG A 127 -2.48 -14.46 5.82
N PHE A 128 -2.56 -13.36 6.56
CA PHE A 128 -2.28 -12.04 6.04
C PHE A 128 -1.08 -11.50 6.79
N GLU A 129 0.02 -11.29 6.07
CA GLU A 129 1.29 -10.92 6.68
C GLU A 129 1.66 -9.48 6.31
N ARG A 130 2.37 -8.84 7.21
CA ARG A 130 2.97 -7.53 6.97
C ARG A 130 4.42 -7.60 7.36
N LYS A 131 5.31 -7.22 6.43
CA LYS A 131 6.71 -7.12 6.72
C LYS A 131 6.99 -5.80 7.41
N SER A 132 7.63 -5.83 8.57
CA SER A 132 8.07 -4.61 9.24
C SER A 132 9.10 -3.90 8.39
N GLY A 133 9.03 -2.58 8.37
CA GLY A 133 10.05 -1.78 7.73
C GLY A 133 11.42 -2.07 8.35
N ALA A 134 12.42 -2.27 7.49
CA ALA A 134 13.77 -2.50 7.95
C ALA A 134 14.25 -1.29 8.75
N PRO A 135 15.22 -1.46 9.59
CA PRO A 135 15.73 -0.73 10.73
C PRO A 135 14.99 0.57 11.08
N ASN A 136 13.71 0.53 11.05
CA ASN A 136 12.90 1.67 11.45
C ASN A 136 13.02 1.81 12.98
N PRO A 137 13.58 2.93 13.49
CA PRO A 137 13.81 3.08 14.92
C PRO A 137 12.59 2.85 15.81
N PRO A 138 11.37 3.26 15.43
CA PRO A 138 10.21 2.95 16.26
C PRO A 138 9.83 1.49 16.26
N SER A 139 10.35 0.69 15.34
CA SER A 139 10.05 -0.72 15.27
C SER A 139 11.18 -1.51 15.91
N PRO A 140 11.01 -2.03 17.13
CA PRO A 140 12.09 -2.77 17.80
C PRO A 140 12.43 -4.08 17.12
N ARG A 141 11.63 -4.49 16.16
CA ARG A 141 11.80 -5.77 15.47
C ARG A 141 11.79 -5.59 13.96
N GLY A 142 12.53 -4.58 13.51
CA GLY A 142 12.60 -4.28 12.08
C GLY A 142 12.89 -5.53 11.26
N GLY A 143 12.22 -5.66 10.15
CA GLY A 143 12.37 -6.78 9.26
C GLY A 143 11.57 -8.03 9.60
N GLN A 144 10.94 -8.08 10.76
CA GLN A 144 10.10 -9.21 11.10
C GLN A 144 8.72 -9.10 10.45
N ARG A 145 8.17 -10.24 10.09
CA ARG A 145 6.82 -10.30 9.59
C ARG A 145 5.83 -10.27 10.73
N VAL A 146 4.78 -9.51 10.55
CA VAL A 146 3.68 -9.47 11.50
C VAL A 146 2.53 -10.26 10.89
N ARG A 147 2.08 -11.28 11.62
CA ARG A 147 0.92 -12.06 11.19
C ARG A 147 -0.32 -11.36 11.68
N LEU A 148 -1.26 -11.16 10.78
CA LEU A 148 -2.55 -10.56 11.08
C LEU A 148 -3.64 -11.61 10.94
N ALA A 149 -4.63 -11.52 11.81
CA ALA A 149 -5.78 -12.43 11.78
C ALA A 149 -7.05 -11.63 12.04
N LEU A 150 -8.16 -12.08 11.44
CA LEU A 150 -9.45 -11.47 11.73
C LEU A 150 -9.85 -11.79 13.17
N PRO A 151 -10.37 -10.78 13.91
CA PRO A 151 -11.01 -11.04 15.18
C PRO A 151 -12.24 -11.92 14.97
N ARG A 152 -12.48 -12.78 15.87
CA ARG A 152 -13.67 -13.62 15.82
C ARG A 152 -14.74 -13.10 16.75
#